data_cf6074aeb69b66bd67717af970dcd4bb
#
_entry.id   cf6074aeb69b66bd67717af970dcd4bb
#
_cell.length_a   1.000
_cell.length_b   1.000
_cell.length_c   1.000
_cell.angle_alpha   90.00
_cell.angle_beta   90.00
_cell.angle_gamma   90.00
#
_symmetry.space_group_name_H-M   'P 1'
#
loop_
_entity.id
_entity.type
_entity.pdbx_description
1 polymer ?
#
loop_
_entity_poly.entity_id
_entity_poly.type
_entity_poly.pdbx_seq_one_letter_code
_entity_poly.pdbx_strand_id
1 'polypeptide(L)'
;MFRGHFKHTVDPKGRLSIPAKFREALADGHGDKVVIVPCGDALEVHPLQLWHALEERVNGLPRFDPDRRRVQYAYISLAQDVTLDPQGRIQIPADYRERVGLVKDVLIIGLTDKFEVWDAERWAHFQRDHDGPLDDLFERLAGKGV
;
A
#
# COMPACT_ATOMS: atom_id res chain seq x y z
N MET A 1 2.74 -3.37 -13.18
CA MET A 1 1.43 -3.90 -12.79
C MET A 1 0.53 -2.78 -12.29
N PHE A 2 0.75 -2.23 -11.10
CA PHE A 2 -0.04 -1.10 -10.61
C PHE A 2 0.68 0.21 -10.88
N ARG A 3 0.04 1.11 -11.63
CA ARG A 3 0.56 2.45 -11.94
C ARG A 3 -0.59 3.44 -12.03
N GLY A 4 -0.33 4.69 -11.69
CA GLY A 4 -1.28 5.78 -11.82
C GLY A 4 -1.78 6.30 -10.49
N HIS A 5 -2.46 7.43 -10.57
CA HIS A 5 -3.11 8.11 -9.45
C HIS A 5 -4.62 8.10 -9.70
N PHE A 6 -5.39 7.68 -8.70
CA PHE A 6 -6.85 7.59 -8.81
C PHE A 6 -7.50 8.22 -7.58
N LYS A 7 -8.39 9.16 -7.82
CA LYS A 7 -9.17 9.81 -6.75
C LYS A 7 -10.42 8.98 -6.48
N HIS A 8 -10.57 8.54 -5.25
CA HIS A 8 -11.71 7.76 -4.79
C HIS A 8 -12.20 8.29 -3.44
N THR A 9 -13.25 7.69 -2.91
CA THR A 9 -13.76 8.00 -1.56
C THR A 9 -13.95 6.72 -0.77
N VAL A 10 -13.72 6.80 0.54
CA VAL A 10 -14.07 5.75 1.48
C VAL A 10 -15.48 6.05 2.00
N ASP A 11 -16.38 5.09 1.94
CA ASP A 11 -17.74 5.30 2.45
C ASP A 11 -17.78 5.23 3.98
N PRO A 12 -18.91 5.62 4.61
CA PRO A 12 -19.01 5.61 6.07
C PRO A 12 -18.80 4.25 6.73
N LYS A 13 -18.97 3.16 5.98
CA LYS A 13 -18.73 1.79 6.46
C LYS A 13 -17.29 1.33 6.24
N GLY A 14 -16.43 2.18 5.69
CA GLY A 14 -15.04 1.84 5.44
C GLY A 14 -14.78 1.10 4.14
N ARG A 15 -15.73 1.08 3.21
CA ARG A 15 -15.56 0.40 1.93
C ARG A 15 -14.92 1.35 0.91
N LEU A 16 -13.96 0.82 0.17
CA LEU A 16 -13.23 1.54 -0.86
C LEU A 16 -13.26 0.73 -2.15
N SER A 17 -13.76 1.36 -3.23
CA SER A 17 -13.69 0.74 -4.57
C SER A 17 -12.27 0.77 -5.08
N ILE A 18 -11.80 -0.37 -5.55
CA ILE A 18 -10.48 -0.47 -6.18
C ILE A 18 -10.61 -0.05 -7.65
N PRO A 19 -9.68 0.76 -8.18
CA PRO A 19 -9.74 1.15 -9.58
C PRO A 19 -9.84 -0.05 -10.52
N ALA A 20 -10.67 0.08 -11.55
CA ALA A 20 -10.90 -1.03 -12.50
C ALA A 20 -9.61 -1.60 -13.08
N LYS A 21 -8.67 -0.73 -13.40
CA LYS A 21 -7.33 -1.13 -13.88
C LYS A 21 -6.61 -2.05 -12.91
N PHE A 22 -6.71 -1.77 -11.61
CA PHE A 22 -6.05 -2.57 -10.57
C PHE A 22 -6.79 -3.88 -10.34
N ARG A 23 -8.13 -3.86 -10.44
CA ARG A 23 -8.92 -5.09 -10.36
C ARG A 23 -8.60 -6.05 -11.50
N GLU A 24 -8.40 -5.53 -12.71
CA GLU A 24 -7.98 -6.32 -13.87
C GLU A 24 -6.60 -6.94 -13.65
N ALA A 25 -5.66 -6.15 -13.13
CA ALA A 25 -4.32 -6.63 -12.82
C ALA A 25 -4.34 -7.72 -11.74
N LEU A 26 -5.21 -7.60 -10.74
CA LEU A 26 -5.39 -8.61 -9.70
C LEU A 26 -6.01 -9.89 -10.27
N ALA A 27 -7.04 -9.76 -11.10
CA ALA A 27 -7.71 -10.91 -11.72
C ALA A 27 -6.78 -11.71 -12.62
N ASP A 28 -5.80 -11.01 -13.22
CA ASP A 28 -4.82 -11.62 -14.13
C ASP A 28 -3.66 -12.24 -13.35
N GLY A 29 -3.95 -13.25 -12.53
CA GLY A 29 -2.95 -14.09 -11.86
C GLY A 29 -2.87 -13.97 -10.34
N HIS A 30 -3.60 -13.04 -9.71
CA HIS A 30 -3.52 -12.84 -8.25
C HIS A 30 -4.84 -13.10 -7.52
N GLY A 31 -5.97 -13.16 -8.24
CA GLY A 31 -7.28 -13.41 -7.65
C GLY A 31 -7.86 -12.18 -6.96
N ASP A 32 -8.79 -12.42 -6.04
CA ASP A 32 -9.56 -11.38 -5.35
C ASP A 32 -9.10 -11.11 -3.91
N LYS A 33 -8.02 -11.76 -3.48
CA LYS A 33 -7.49 -11.59 -2.12
C LYS A 33 -6.29 -10.67 -2.13
N VAL A 34 -6.31 -9.72 -1.21
CA VAL A 34 -5.23 -8.76 -1.02
C VAL A 34 -4.86 -8.72 0.46
N VAL A 35 -3.70 -8.16 0.74
CA VAL A 35 -3.27 -7.88 2.11
C VAL A 35 -3.17 -6.38 2.27
N ILE A 36 -3.81 -5.85 3.30
CA ILE A 36 -3.69 -4.44 3.68
C ILE A 36 -2.77 -4.32 4.88
N VAL A 37 -1.91 -3.31 4.87
CA VAL A 37 -1.00 -3.05 5.98
C VAL A 37 -0.70 -1.56 6.05
N PRO A 38 -0.79 -0.94 7.24
CA PRO A 38 -0.39 0.45 7.39
C PRO A 38 1.14 0.57 7.35
N CYS A 39 1.61 1.57 6.63
CA CYS A 39 3.04 1.89 6.56
C CYS A 39 3.20 3.40 6.45
N GLY A 40 3.75 4.03 7.49
CA GLY A 40 3.84 5.49 7.55
C GLY A 40 2.45 6.12 7.50
N ASP A 41 2.24 7.05 6.58
CA ASP A 41 0.98 7.77 6.41
C ASP A 41 0.03 7.13 5.39
N ALA A 42 0.34 5.95 4.92
CA ALA A 42 -0.45 5.27 3.89
C ALA A 42 -0.89 3.88 4.32
N LEU A 43 -1.96 3.42 3.71
CA LEU A 43 -2.35 2.02 3.75
C LEU A 43 -1.85 1.35 2.49
N GLU A 44 -0.97 0.38 2.63
CA GLU A 44 -0.50 -0.42 1.50
C GLU A 44 -1.49 -1.55 1.19
N VAL A 45 -1.67 -1.82 -0.08
CA VAL A 45 -2.48 -2.95 -0.56
C VAL A 45 -1.61 -3.80 -1.46
N HIS A 46 -1.43 -5.06 -1.07
CA HIS A 46 -0.57 -6.01 -1.77
C HIS A 46 -1.39 -7.17 -2.30
N PRO A 47 -1.11 -7.66 -3.52
CA PRO A 47 -1.59 -8.99 -3.92
C PRO A 47 -1.09 -10.04 -2.93
N LEU A 48 -1.95 -10.98 -2.58
CA LEU A 48 -1.64 -11.97 -1.54
C LEU A 48 -0.34 -12.72 -1.80
N GLN A 49 -0.11 -13.14 -3.03
CA GLN A 49 1.09 -13.90 -3.39
C GLN A 49 2.37 -13.08 -3.25
N LEU A 50 2.33 -11.80 -3.62
CA LEU A 50 3.48 -10.92 -3.49
C LEU A 50 3.78 -10.61 -2.02
N TRP A 51 2.73 -10.50 -1.21
CA TRP A 51 2.88 -10.35 0.24
C TRP A 51 3.56 -11.58 0.86
N HIS A 52 3.12 -12.78 0.48
CA HIS A 52 3.75 -14.02 0.97
C HIS A 52 5.23 -14.09 0.60
N ALA A 53 5.59 -13.65 -0.60
CA ALA A 53 7.00 -13.60 -1.00
C ALA A 53 7.82 -12.64 -0.13
N LEU A 54 7.23 -11.50 0.26
CA LEU A 54 7.86 -10.57 1.20
C LEU A 54 8.03 -11.20 2.58
N GLU A 55 7.00 -11.86 3.09
CA GLU A 55 7.07 -12.57 4.36
C GLU A 55 8.17 -13.64 4.37
N GLU A 56 8.29 -14.40 3.31
CA GLU A 56 9.34 -15.41 3.17
C GLU A 56 10.74 -14.79 3.22
N ARG A 57 10.93 -13.64 2.58
CA ARG A 57 12.22 -12.94 2.63
C ARG A 57 12.56 -12.45 4.03
N VAL A 58 11.58 -11.92 4.75
CA VAL A 58 11.77 -11.49 6.14
C VAL A 58 12.07 -12.70 7.04
N ASN A 59 11.32 -13.78 6.87
CA ASN A 59 11.51 -15.00 7.67
C ASN A 59 12.81 -15.73 7.33
N GLY A 60 13.42 -15.43 6.19
CA GLY A 60 14.74 -15.93 5.80
C GLY A 60 15.91 -15.24 6.49
N LEU A 61 15.68 -14.13 7.16
CA LEU A 61 16.73 -13.47 7.95
C LEU A 61 17.06 -14.32 9.19
N PRO A 62 18.29 -14.18 9.75
CA PRO A 62 18.66 -14.89 10.96
C PRO A 62 17.65 -14.66 12.08
N ARG A 63 17.33 -15.73 12.82
CA ARG A 63 16.27 -15.73 13.84
C ARG A 63 16.43 -14.63 14.89
N PHE A 64 17.66 -14.33 15.28
CA PHE A 64 17.96 -13.36 16.33
C PHE A 64 18.39 -11.99 15.78
N ASP A 65 18.23 -11.78 14.47
CA ASP A 65 18.49 -10.47 13.88
C ASP A 65 17.49 -9.45 14.45
N PRO A 66 17.97 -8.36 15.08
CA PRO A 66 17.06 -7.37 15.68
C PRO A 66 16.16 -6.66 14.66
N ASP A 67 16.62 -6.48 13.43
CA ASP A 67 15.81 -5.86 12.38
C ASP A 67 14.69 -6.79 11.92
N ARG A 68 14.92 -8.10 11.90
CA ARG A 68 13.86 -9.08 11.63
C ARG A 68 12.72 -8.94 12.64
N ARG A 69 13.04 -8.88 13.93
CA ARG A 69 12.02 -8.73 14.96
C ARG A 69 11.29 -7.40 14.84
N ARG A 70 12.00 -6.32 14.57
CA ARG A 70 11.39 -4.99 14.46
C ARG A 70 10.41 -4.91 13.30
N VAL A 71 10.76 -5.43 12.13
CA VAL A 71 9.85 -5.43 10.97
C VAL A 71 8.67 -6.36 11.21
N GLN A 72 8.86 -7.47 11.90
CA GLN A 72 7.76 -8.36 12.29
C GLN A 72 6.75 -7.64 13.17
N TYR A 73 7.20 -6.90 14.18
CA TYR A 73 6.30 -6.16 15.09
C TYR A 73 5.67 -4.94 14.43
N ALA A 74 6.46 -4.16 13.70
CA ALA A 74 6.00 -2.87 13.20
C ALA A 74 5.23 -2.95 11.87
N TYR A 75 5.36 -4.06 11.15
CA TYR A 75 4.84 -4.16 9.79
C TYR A 75 4.09 -5.47 9.57
N ILE A 76 4.77 -6.61 9.62
CA ILE A 76 4.16 -7.91 9.29
C ILE A 76 2.95 -8.21 10.20
N SER A 77 3.07 -7.94 11.50
CA SER A 77 2.00 -8.23 12.47
C SER A 77 0.75 -7.39 12.25
N LEU A 78 0.86 -6.29 11.51
CA LEU A 78 -0.27 -5.40 11.22
C LEU A 78 -0.97 -5.73 9.90
N ALA A 79 -0.46 -6.72 9.16
CA ALA A 79 -1.06 -7.13 7.90
C ALA A 79 -2.38 -7.85 8.13
N GLN A 80 -3.36 -7.59 7.29
CA GLN A 80 -4.67 -8.23 7.35
C GLN A 80 -5.09 -8.67 5.95
N ASP A 81 -5.53 -9.91 5.84
CA ASP A 81 -6.10 -10.43 4.59
C ASP A 81 -7.49 -9.85 4.37
N VAL A 82 -7.75 -9.41 3.15
CA VAL A 82 -9.04 -8.85 2.75
C VAL A 82 -9.42 -9.44 1.39
N THR A 83 -10.69 -9.80 1.25
CA THR A 83 -11.23 -10.27 -0.04
C THR A 83 -12.01 -9.13 -0.68
N LEU A 84 -11.79 -8.88 -1.97
CA LEU A 84 -12.62 -7.94 -2.72
C LEU A 84 -14.05 -8.46 -2.78
N ASP A 85 -15.02 -7.58 -2.55
CA ASP A 85 -16.42 -7.94 -2.70
C ASP A 85 -16.82 -8.04 -4.19
N PRO A 86 -18.04 -8.52 -4.50
CA PRO A 86 -18.45 -8.65 -5.91
C PRO A 86 -18.46 -7.35 -6.71
N GLN A 87 -18.46 -6.19 -6.03
CA GLN A 87 -18.38 -4.87 -6.67
C GLN A 87 -16.96 -4.33 -6.74
N GLY A 88 -15.96 -5.13 -6.35
CA GLY A 88 -14.55 -4.73 -6.41
C GLY A 88 -14.14 -3.76 -5.32
N ARG A 89 -14.78 -3.84 -4.14
CA ARG A 89 -14.45 -3.00 -2.99
C ARG A 89 -13.72 -3.80 -1.93
N ILE A 90 -12.88 -3.11 -1.17
CA ILE A 90 -12.29 -3.66 0.05
C ILE A 90 -12.91 -2.98 1.26
N GLN A 91 -12.95 -3.71 2.37
CA GLN A 91 -13.38 -3.19 3.68
C GLN A 91 -12.12 -2.82 4.47
N ILE A 92 -11.98 -1.54 4.79
CA ILE A 92 -10.86 -1.06 5.63
C ILE A 92 -11.37 -0.91 7.05
N PRO A 93 -10.83 -1.66 8.03
CA PRO A 93 -11.24 -1.53 9.42
C PRO A 93 -11.03 -0.11 9.97
N ALA A 94 -11.88 0.29 10.90
CA ALA A 94 -11.86 1.64 11.46
C ALA A 94 -10.50 2.00 12.10
N ASP A 95 -9.89 1.06 12.81
CA ASP A 95 -8.58 1.28 13.43
C ASP A 95 -7.47 1.52 12.38
N TYR A 96 -7.54 0.88 11.23
CA TYR A 96 -6.58 1.10 10.15
C TYR A 96 -6.80 2.45 9.48
N ARG A 97 -8.08 2.82 9.26
CA ARG A 97 -8.40 4.16 8.73
C ARG A 97 -7.88 5.26 9.65
N GLU A 98 -8.08 5.09 10.95
CA GLU A 98 -7.63 6.04 11.95
C GLU A 98 -6.10 6.13 11.98
N ARG A 99 -5.42 5.00 11.93
CA ARG A 99 -3.96 4.93 11.97
C ARG A 99 -3.29 5.70 10.84
N VAL A 100 -3.82 5.63 9.64
CA VAL A 100 -3.26 6.32 8.46
C VAL A 100 -4.03 7.59 8.10
N GLY A 101 -5.02 7.95 8.92
CA GLY A 101 -5.74 9.22 8.81
C GLY A 101 -6.69 9.31 7.63
N LEU A 102 -7.23 8.20 7.15
CA LEU A 102 -8.23 8.23 6.08
C LEU A 102 -9.54 8.78 6.62
N VAL A 103 -10.04 9.85 6.00
CA VAL A 103 -11.31 10.49 6.39
C VAL A 103 -12.39 10.14 5.37
N LYS A 104 -12.28 10.65 4.15
CA LYS A 104 -13.25 10.42 3.08
C LYS A 104 -12.57 10.38 1.72
N ASP A 105 -12.04 11.52 1.28
CA ASP A 105 -11.37 11.63 -0.02
C ASP A 105 -9.98 11.04 0.07
N VAL A 106 -9.66 10.13 -0.84
CA VAL A 106 -8.39 9.42 -0.86
C VAL A 106 -7.75 9.48 -2.24
N LEU A 107 -6.44 9.31 -2.27
CA LEU A 107 -5.68 9.09 -3.49
C LEU A 107 -5.11 7.69 -3.46
N ILE A 108 -5.37 6.92 -4.50
CA ILE A 108 -4.82 5.58 -4.70
C ILE A 108 -3.66 5.70 -5.68
N ILE A 109 -2.48 5.24 -5.25
CA ILE A 109 -1.23 5.40 -6.00
C ILE A 109 -0.65 4.03 -6.30
N GLY A 110 -0.47 3.72 -7.58
CA GLY A 110 0.17 2.47 -7.99
C GLY A 110 1.68 2.54 -7.92
N LEU A 111 2.30 1.51 -7.35
CA LEU A 111 3.75 1.41 -7.17
C LEU A 111 4.28 0.07 -7.69
N THR A 112 3.81 -0.37 -8.84
CA THR A 112 4.21 -1.58 -9.57
C THR A 112 3.71 -2.87 -8.94
N ASP A 113 4.26 -3.28 -7.80
CA ASP A 113 3.93 -4.55 -7.12
C ASP A 113 2.86 -4.41 -6.04
N LYS A 114 2.51 -3.18 -5.71
CA LYS A 114 1.49 -2.83 -4.71
C LYS A 114 0.86 -1.50 -5.09
N PHE A 115 -0.17 -1.12 -4.38
CA PHE A 115 -0.65 0.26 -4.42
C PHE A 115 -0.88 0.77 -3.00
N GLU A 116 -0.93 2.09 -2.86
CA GLU A 116 -1.11 2.76 -1.58
C GLU A 116 -2.38 3.58 -1.60
N VAL A 117 -3.02 3.67 -0.44
CA VAL A 117 -4.19 4.52 -0.21
C VAL A 117 -3.77 5.62 0.76
N TRP A 118 -3.83 6.84 0.29
CA TRP A 118 -3.50 8.03 1.06
C TRP A 118 -4.74 8.88 1.29
N ASP A 119 -4.86 9.44 2.47
CA ASP A 119 -5.77 10.57 2.66
C ASP A 119 -5.36 11.69 1.71
N ALA A 120 -6.32 12.27 0.98
CA ALA A 120 -6.01 13.23 -0.07
C ALA A 120 -5.28 14.47 0.47
N GLU A 121 -5.66 14.94 1.65
CA GLU A 121 -5.04 16.09 2.30
C GLU A 121 -3.62 15.78 2.80
N ARG A 122 -3.43 14.61 3.40
CA ARG A 122 -2.10 14.15 3.82
C ARG A 122 -1.15 13.98 2.64
N TRP A 123 -1.64 13.47 1.53
CA TRP A 123 -0.85 13.36 0.32
C TRP A 123 -0.39 14.73 -0.17
N ALA A 124 -1.27 15.73 -0.17
CA ALA A 124 -0.91 17.09 -0.58
C ALA A 124 0.19 17.68 0.32
N HIS A 125 0.14 17.42 1.63
CA HIS A 125 1.20 17.81 2.55
C HIS A 125 2.52 17.08 2.26
N PHE A 126 2.45 15.78 2.07
CA PHE A 126 3.63 14.97 1.75
C PHE A 126 4.32 15.47 0.48
N GLN A 127 3.56 15.78 -0.56
CA GLN A 127 4.11 16.31 -1.80
C GLN A 127 4.83 17.64 -1.59
N ARG A 128 4.26 18.55 -0.81
CA ARG A 128 4.89 19.84 -0.52
C ARG A 128 6.22 19.68 0.21
N ASP A 129 6.29 18.75 1.15
CA ASP A 129 7.49 18.48 1.94
C ASP A 129 8.58 17.75 1.15
N HIS A 130 8.19 17.09 0.05
CA HIS A 130 9.08 16.30 -0.79
C HIS A 130 9.14 16.82 -2.22
N ASP A 131 8.89 18.12 -2.39
CA ASP A 131 8.88 18.79 -3.70
C ASP A 131 10.28 19.26 -4.05
N GLY A 132 11.04 18.41 -4.73
CA GLY A 132 12.35 18.73 -5.26
C GLY A 132 12.44 18.46 -6.75
N PRO A 133 13.47 19.03 -7.43
CA PRO A 133 13.66 18.76 -8.84
C PRO A 133 13.85 17.27 -9.13
N LEU A 134 13.15 16.77 -10.10
CA LEU A 134 13.21 15.36 -10.48
C LEU A 134 14.61 14.96 -10.96
N ASP A 135 15.30 15.88 -11.63
CA ASP A 135 16.66 15.66 -12.12
C ASP A 135 17.66 15.39 -10.99
N ASP A 136 17.51 16.10 -9.87
CA ASP A 136 18.38 15.86 -8.69
C ASP A 136 18.12 14.46 -8.11
N LEU A 137 16.89 14.01 -8.12
CA LEU A 137 16.54 12.68 -7.68
C LEU A 137 17.14 11.62 -8.60
N PHE A 138 17.07 11.82 -9.91
CA PHE A 138 17.68 10.91 -10.89
C PHE A 138 19.19 10.81 -10.73
N GLU A 139 19.87 11.92 -10.41
CA GLU A 139 21.30 11.90 -10.13
C GLU A 139 21.63 11.01 -8.92
N ARG A 140 20.84 11.12 -7.84
CA ARG A 140 21.02 10.26 -6.66
C ARG A 140 20.75 8.79 -6.98
N LEU A 141 19.74 8.51 -7.80
CA LEU A 141 19.41 7.14 -8.22
C LEU A 141 20.50 6.54 -9.12
N ALA A 142 21.13 7.34 -9.97
CA ALA A 142 22.24 6.89 -10.79
C ALA A 142 23.39 6.35 -9.93
N GLY A 143 23.67 7.00 -8.79
CA GLY A 143 24.65 6.53 -7.82
C GLY A 143 24.26 5.21 -7.12
N LYS A 144 23.00 4.80 -7.21
CA LYS A 144 22.47 3.55 -6.63
C LYS A 144 22.26 2.46 -7.69
N GLY A 145 22.71 2.68 -8.90
CA GLY A 145 22.62 1.71 -9.99
C GLY A 145 21.29 1.72 -10.77
N VAL A 146 20.53 2.79 -10.62
CA VAL A 146 19.26 2.93 -11.37
C VAL A 146 19.42 3.78 -12.60
#